data_027c3763c949a37b75f387f1414a92fc
#
_entry.id   027c3763c949a37b75f387f1414a92fc
#
_cell.length_a   1.000
_cell.length_b   1.000
_cell.length_c   1.000
_cell.angle_alpha   90.00
_cell.angle_beta   90.00
_cell.angle_gamma   90.00
#
_symmetry.space_group_name_H-M   'P 1'
#
loop_
_entity.id
_entity.type
_entity.pdbx_description
1 polymer ?
#
loop_
_entity_poly.entity_id
_entity_poly.type
_entity_poly.pdbx_seq_one_letter_code
_entity_poly.pdbx_strand_id
1 'polypeptide(L)'
;MSNPILYSDDQMTALGRIVYPEIKIERGSMTFLIGPSGYGKSTYLRLLNGTLLPDKGTVRYEGRPLASYDILSYRKKVLRVPQEPFLFEGTIKENFEAYYGVLREKPPYLDQMREALRRAALPISIETDCRSLSGGERQRAYLALFLSFSPDVLLLDEPTASLDEDTARTLFHSLKEESHQTGRTLLCVCHDTHLTHEFADATIFLAGGHEK
;
A
#
# COMPACT_ATOMS: atom_id res chain seq x y z
N MET A 1 -11.26 -21.44 -11.27
CA MET A 1 -10.17 -20.49 -11.60
C MET A 1 -10.38 -19.29 -10.70
N SER A 2 -9.39 -18.93 -9.89
CA SER A 2 -9.48 -17.73 -9.03
C SER A 2 -9.59 -16.51 -9.94
N ASN A 3 -10.47 -15.60 -9.58
CA ASN A 3 -10.59 -14.31 -10.28
C ASN A 3 -9.74 -13.29 -9.50
N PRO A 4 -8.63 -12.79 -10.05
CA PRO A 4 -7.76 -11.86 -9.33
C PRO A 4 -8.54 -10.59 -8.96
N ILE A 5 -8.27 -10.05 -7.75
CA ILE A 5 -8.90 -8.79 -7.32
C ILE A 5 -8.37 -7.60 -8.12
N LEU A 6 -7.08 -7.64 -8.47
CA LEU A 6 -6.42 -6.60 -9.25
C LEU A 6 -5.61 -7.23 -10.38
N TYR A 7 -5.74 -6.68 -11.55
CA TYR A 7 -5.13 -7.19 -12.77
C TYR A 7 -4.63 -6.03 -13.64
N SER A 8 -3.50 -6.20 -14.32
CA SER A 8 -3.07 -5.32 -15.41
C SER A 8 -2.75 -6.10 -16.67
N ASP A 9 -3.06 -5.49 -17.81
CA ASP A 9 -2.78 -6.09 -19.12
C ASP A 9 -1.27 -6.28 -19.32
N ASP A 10 -0.90 -7.29 -20.13
CA ASP A 10 0.46 -7.44 -20.62
C ASP A 10 0.86 -6.25 -21.51
N GLN A 11 2.14 -5.91 -21.50
CA GLN A 11 2.69 -4.79 -22.27
C GLN A 11 2.00 -3.44 -21.97
N MET A 12 1.50 -3.26 -20.74
CA MET A 12 1.00 -1.96 -20.30
C MET A 12 2.15 -0.95 -20.26
N THR A 13 1.97 0.22 -20.86
CA THR A 13 3.02 1.25 -20.93
C THR A 13 2.67 2.50 -20.14
N ALA A 14 3.71 3.16 -19.63
CA ALA A 14 3.57 4.44 -18.95
C ALA A 14 4.78 5.35 -19.13
N LEU A 15 4.54 6.66 -19.09
CA LEU A 15 5.55 7.71 -19.20
C LEU A 15 6.38 7.60 -20.49
N GLY A 16 5.77 7.08 -21.57
CA GLY A 16 6.37 6.96 -22.90
C GLY A 16 7.51 5.96 -23.02
N ARG A 17 7.92 5.26 -21.96
CA ARG A 17 9.14 4.42 -21.95
C ARG A 17 9.15 3.20 -21.06
N ILE A 18 8.22 3.08 -20.13
CA ILE A 18 8.21 1.95 -19.19
C ILE A 18 7.16 0.96 -19.65
N VAL A 19 7.57 -0.28 -19.84
CA VAL A 19 6.69 -1.40 -20.19
C VAL A 19 6.54 -2.32 -18.99
N TYR A 20 5.31 -2.65 -18.63
CA TYR A 20 4.97 -3.51 -17.51
C TYR A 20 4.43 -4.86 -17.99
N PRO A 21 4.79 -5.96 -17.32
CA PRO A 21 4.23 -7.29 -17.61
C PRO A 21 2.77 -7.37 -17.16
N GLU A 22 2.09 -8.43 -17.61
CA GLU A 22 0.81 -8.84 -17.01
C GLU A 22 0.98 -9.12 -15.52
N ILE A 23 0.08 -8.60 -14.69
CA ILE A 23 0.08 -8.89 -13.25
C ILE A 23 -1.32 -9.31 -12.82
N LYS A 24 -1.35 -10.36 -11.99
CA LYS A 24 -2.55 -10.89 -11.34
C LYS A 24 -2.31 -10.94 -9.84
N ILE A 25 -3.13 -10.23 -9.08
CA ILE A 25 -3.06 -10.20 -7.62
C ILE A 25 -4.31 -10.87 -7.07
N GLU A 26 -4.10 -11.96 -6.35
CA GLU A 26 -5.18 -12.76 -5.77
C GLU A 26 -5.75 -12.08 -4.52
N ARG A 27 -7.04 -12.24 -4.30
CA ARG A 27 -7.71 -11.68 -3.12
C ARG A 27 -7.15 -12.29 -1.83
N GLY A 28 -6.91 -11.45 -0.83
CA GLY A 28 -6.41 -11.87 0.48
C GLY A 28 -4.96 -12.36 0.48
N SER A 29 -4.21 -12.14 -0.61
CA SER A 29 -2.78 -12.46 -0.66
C SER A 29 -1.91 -11.29 -0.23
N MET A 30 -0.73 -11.62 0.29
CA MET A 30 0.39 -10.70 0.45
C MET A 30 1.39 -10.93 -0.67
N THR A 31 1.35 -10.06 -1.68
CA THR A 31 2.20 -10.14 -2.87
C THR A 31 3.33 -9.13 -2.79
N PHE A 32 4.55 -9.54 -3.14
CA PHE A 32 5.70 -8.63 -3.19
C PHE A 32 6.08 -8.29 -4.63
N LEU A 33 6.26 -7.00 -4.89
CA LEU A 33 6.76 -6.44 -6.14
C LEU A 33 8.24 -6.13 -5.97
N ILE A 34 9.09 -6.93 -6.59
CA ILE A 34 10.55 -6.82 -6.50
C ILE A 34 11.17 -6.43 -7.84
N GLY A 35 12.37 -5.94 -7.81
CA GLY A 35 13.14 -5.53 -8.98
C GLY A 35 14.14 -4.43 -8.63
N PRO A 36 15.08 -4.10 -9.53
CA PRO A 36 16.11 -3.10 -9.28
C PRO A 36 15.51 -1.70 -9.01
N SER A 37 16.28 -0.84 -8.33
CA SER A 37 15.89 0.56 -8.12
C SER A 37 15.77 1.29 -9.47
N GLY A 38 14.81 2.22 -9.59
CA GLY A 38 14.57 2.97 -10.82
C GLY A 38 13.74 2.24 -11.88
N TYR A 39 13.36 0.97 -11.68
CA TYR A 39 12.58 0.19 -12.66
C TYR A 39 11.07 0.42 -12.61
N GLY A 40 10.64 1.51 -12.00
CA GLY A 40 9.24 1.95 -12.08
C GLY A 40 8.28 1.25 -11.11
N LYS A 41 8.77 0.60 -10.03
CA LYS A 41 7.89 -0.06 -9.03
C LYS A 41 6.87 0.91 -8.43
N SER A 42 7.31 2.06 -7.93
CA SER A 42 6.41 3.10 -7.38
C SER A 42 5.49 3.69 -8.44
N THR A 43 5.97 3.82 -9.69
CA THR A 43 5.15 4.24 -10.84
C THR A 43 4.06 3.21 -11.11
N TYR A 44 4.41 1.92 -11.02
CA TYR A 44 3.43 0.84 -11.18
C TYR A 44 2.34 0.88 -10.09
N LEU A 45 2.69 1.08 -8.82
CA LEU A 45 1.70 1.28 -7.77
C LEU A 45 0.76 2.48 -8.06
N ARG A 46 1.27 3.55 -8.67
CA ARG A 46 0.46 4.71 -9.08
C ARG A 46 -0.49 4.40 -10.23
N LEU A 47 -0.09 3.52 -11.16
CA LEU A 47 -0.97 3.01 -12.21
C LEU A 47 -2.09 2.16 -11.62
N LEU A 48 -1.74 1.21 -10.75
CA LEU A 48 -2.69 0.31 -10.11
C LEU A 48 -3.72 1.06 -9.25
N ASN A 49 -3.33 2.13 -8.59
CA ASN A 49 -4.24 2.97 -7.78
C ASN A 49 -4.95 4.07 -8.61
N GLY A 50 -4.66 4.19 -9.91
CA GLY A 50 -5.26 5.20 -10.78
C GLY A 50 -4.81 6.64 -10.50
N THR A 51 -3.68 6.86 -9.78
CA THR A 51 -3.05 8.18 -9.63
C THR A 51 -2.32 8.58 -10.91
N LEU A 52 -1.87 7.59 -11.66
CA LEU A 52 -1.32 7.73 -12.99
C LEU A 52 -2.14 6.86 -13.95
N LEU A 53 -2.40 7.35 -15.15
CA LEU A 53 -3.04 6.56 -16.19
C LEU A 53 -1.98 5.93 -17.10
N PRO A 54 -2.18 4.70 -17.59
CA PRO A 54 -1.29 4.10 -18.56
C PRO A 54 -1.43 4.78 -19.94
N ASP A 55 -0.34 4.80 -20.71
CA ASP A 55 -0.36 5.27 -22.11
C ASP A 55 -1.06 4.22 -23.00
N LYS A 56 -0.81 2.91 -22.70
CA LYS A 56 -1.48 1.76 -23.33
C LYS A 56 -1.75 0.70 -22.28
N GLY A 57 -2.77 -0.12 -22.52
CA GLY A 57 -3.21 -1.18 -21.62
C GLY A 57 -4.22 -0.68 -20.59
N THR A 58 -4.63 -1.57 -19.72
CA THR A 58 -5.71 -1.32 -18.77
C THR A 58 -5.43 -2.00 -17.43
N VAL A 59 -5.76 -1.32 -16.34
CA VAL A 59 -5.89 -1.90 -15.01
C VAL A 59 -7.35 -2.31 -14.80
N ARG A 60 -7.58 -3.49 -14.21
CA ARG A 60 -8.90 -3.99 -13.84
C ARG A 60 -8.95 -4.28 -12.35
N TYR A 61 -10.03 -3.89 -11.74
CA TYR A 61 -10.36 -4.23 -10.36
C TYR A 61 -11.68 -5.03 -10.38
N GLU A 62 -11.68 -6.19 -9.72
CA GLU A 62 -12.81 -7.13 -9.75
C GLU A 62 -13.32 -7.42 -11.18
N GLY A 63 -12.39 -7.61 -12.12
CA GLY A 63 -12.68 -7.89 -13.52
C GLY A 63 -13.16 -6.70 -14.36
N ARG A 64 -13.44 -5.55 -13.76
CA ARG A 64 -13.92 -4.34 -14.47
C ARG A 64 -12.78 -3.36 -14.72
N PRO A 65 -12.71 -2.72 -15.90
CA PRO A 65 -11.70 -1.71 -16.21
C PRO A 65 -11.74 -0.54 -15.23
N LEU A 66 -10.58 -0.02 -14.83
CA LEU A 66 -10.45 1.16 -13.97
C LEU A 66 -11.28 2.36 -14.47
N ALA A 67 -11.28 2.59 -15.80
CA ALA A 67 -12.03 3.66 -16.43
C ALA A 67 -13.57 3.58 -16.23
N SER A 68 -14.10 2.45 -15.77
CA SER A 68 -15.52 2.27 -15.48
C SER A 68 -15.93 2.65 -14.05
N TYR A 69 -14.95 3.02 -13.22
CA TYR A 69 -15.18 3.43 -11.83
C TYR A 69 -15.14 4.95 -11.68
N ASP A 70 -15.91 5.47 -10.72
CA ASP A 70 -15.58 6.77 -10.15
C ASP A 70 -14.23 6.70 -9.46
N ILE A 71 -13.29 7.54 -9.87
CA ILE A 71 -11.88 7.44 -9.47
C ILE A 71 -11.67 7.65 -7.96
N LEU A 72 -12.49 8.49 -7.31
CA LEU A 72 -12.37 8.71 -5.87
C LEU A 72 -12.88 7.49 -5.10
N SER A 73 -13.99 6.91 -5.51
CA SER A 73 -14.51 5.67 -4.94
C SER A 73 -13.56 4.49 -5.16
N TYR A 74 -12.92 4.41 -6.33
CA TYR A 74 -11.91 3.40 -6.61
C TYR A 74 -10.69 3.53 -5.68
N ARG A 75 -10.16 4.74 -5.50
CA ARG A 75 -8.98 4.98 -4.66
C ARG A 75 -9.22 4.70 -3.18
N LYS A 76 -10.46 4.72 -2.71
CA LYS A 76 -10.83 4.27 -1.36
C LYS A 76 -10.70 2.75 -1.22
N LYS A 77 -10.96 2.01 -2.30
CA LYS A 77 -10.87 0.55 -2.34
C LYS A 77 -9.46 0.04 -2.61
N VAL A 78 -8.75 0.70 -3.52
CA VAL A 78 -7.36 0.40 -3.88
C VAL A 78 -6.49 1.56 -3.42
N LEU A 79 -6.07 1.50 -2.16
CA LEU A 79 -5.41 2.58 -1.47
C LEU A 79 -3.88 2.41 -1.55
N ARG A 80 -3.16 3.49 -1.86
CA ARG A 80 -1.70 3.47 -1.89
C ARG A 80 -1.12 4.24 -0.71
N VAL A 81 -0.20 3.61 0.02
CA VAL A 81 0.65 4.23 1.03
C VAL A 81 2.00 4.56 0.37
N PRO A 82 2.32 5.83 0.17
CA PRO A 82 3.62 6.23 -0.41
C PRO A 82 4.77 5.98 0.58
N GLN A 83 5.98 5.92 0.05
CA GLN A 83 7.21 5.71 0.81
C GLN A 83 7.44 6.83 1.84
N GLU A 84 7.23 8.09 1.45
CA GLU A 84 7.39 9.25 2.34
C GLU A 84 6.10 9.51 3.12
N PRO A 85 6.14 9.41 4.47
CA PRO A 85 4.98 9.68 5.31
C PRO A 85 4.72 11.18 5.38
N PHE A 86 3.46 11.57 5.19
CA PHE A 86 3.00 12.92 5.43
C PHE A 86 2.10 12.95 6.67
N LEU A 87 2.54 13.63 7.73
CA LEU A 87 1.76 13.88 8.93
C LEU A 87 1.72 15.38 9.18
N PHE A 88 0.53 15.90 9.47
CA PHE A 88 0.33 17.27 9.92
C PHE A 88 0.99 17.49 11.30
N GLU A 89 1.27 18.74 11.63
CA GLU A 89 1.64 19.11 13.02
C GLU A 89 0.50 18.76 13.97
N GLY A 90 0.85 18.35 15.19
CA GLY A 90 -0.10 17.93 16.20
C GLY A 90 0.03 16.45 16.55
N THR A 91 -0.98 15.92 17.24
CA THR A 91 -1.01 14.54 17.74
C THR A 91 -1.38 13.54 16.63
N ILE A 92 -1.10 12.26 16.88
CA ILE A 92 -1.55 11.16 16.02
C ILE A 92 -3.08 11.19 15.87
N LYS A 93 -3.81 11.42 16.95
CA LYS A 93 -5.27 11.54 16.94
C LYS A 93 -5.74 12.64 16.01
N GLU A 94 -5.16 13.85 16.12
CA GLU A 94 -5.49 14.98 15.24
C GLU A 94 -5.19 14.66 13.77
N ASN A 95 -4.18 13.85 13.49
CA ASN A 95 -3.91 13.36 12.14
C ASN A 95 -5.02 12.42 11.63
N PHE A 96 -5.52 11.48 12.46
CA PHE A 96 -6.69 10.68 12.07
C PHE A 96 -7.89 11.58 11.75
N GLU A 97 -8.18 12.55 12.61
CA GLU A 97 -9.29 13.49 12.42
C GLU A 97 -9.14 14.32 11.14
N ALA A 98 -7.93 14.84 10.86
CA ALA A 98 -7.64 15.61 9.67
C ALA A 98 -7.80 14.81 8.38
N TYR A 99 -7.24 13.59 8.31
CA TYR A 99 -7.33 12.73 7.13
C TYR A 99 -8.78 12.33 6.83
N TYR A 100 -9.55 11.97 7.84
CA TYR A 100 -10.98 11.66 7.67
C TYR A 100 -11.79 12.90 7.29
N GLY A 101 -11.43 14.08 7.84
CA GLY A 101 -12.02 15.36 7.48
C GLY A 101 -11.85 15.71 5.98
N VAL A 102 -10.66 15.46 5.42
CA VAL A 102 -10.40 15.63 3.97
C VAL A 102 -11.32 14.75 3.13
N LEU A 103 -11.59 13.53 3.58
CA LEU A 103 -12.48 12.58 2.91
C LEU A 103 -13.97 12.84 3.18
N ARG A 104 -14.30 13.81 4.04
CA ARG A 104 -15.66 14.09 4.53
C ARG A 104 -16.30 12.87 5.21
N GLU A 105 -15.49 12.09 5.91
CA GLU A 105 -15.89 10.92 6.68
C GLU A 105 -15.75 11.18 8.18
N LYS A 106 -16.47 10.41 8.98
CA LYS A 106 -16.29 10.47 10.43
C LYS A 106 -15.00 9.73 10.83
N PRO A 107 -14.16 10.32 11.68
CA PRO A 107 -12.97 9.64 12.15
C PRO A 107 -13.34 8.38 12.95
N PRO A 108 -12.47 7.37 12.99
CA PRO A 108 -12.70 6.17 13.77
C PRO A 108 -12.74 6.50 15.27
N TYR A 109 -13.40 5.65 16.05
CA TYR A 109 -13.38 5.76 17.52
C TYR A 109 -11.95 5.56 18.06
N LEU A 110 -11.68 6.08 19.25
CA LEU A 110 -10.35 6.04 19.87
C LEU A 110 -9.76 4.62 19.93
N ASP A 111 -10.59 3.60 20.21
CA ASP A 111 -10.13 2.22 20.27
C ASP A 111 -9.77 1.66 18.90
N GLN A 112 -10.45 2.11 17.84
CA GLN A 112 -10.11 1.76 16.45
C GLN A 112 -8.80 2.44 16.00
N MET A 113 -8.53 3.69 16.44
CA MET A 113 -7.25 4.36 16.20
C MET A 113 -6.10 3.60 16.88
N ARG A 114 -6.29 3.20 18.15
CA ARG A 114 -5.31 2.40 18.90
C ARG A 114 -5.07 1.04 18.24
N GLU A 115 -6.14 0.41 17.75
CA GLU A 115 -6.05 -0.85 17.02
C GLU A 115 -5.24 -0.69 15.73
N ALA A 116 -5.50 0.37 14.94
CA ALA A 116 -4.75 0.66 13.72
C ALA A 116 -3.25 0.86 14.01
N LEU A 117 -2.91 1.55 15.11
CA LEU A 117 -1.52 1.70 15.54
C LEU A 117 -0.89 0.36 15.92
N ARG A 118 -1.61 -0.52 16.63
CA ARG A 118 -1.11 -1.87 16.97
C ARG A 118 -0.85 -2.70 15.70
N ARG A 119 -1.75 -2.64 14.71
CA ARG A 119 -1.59 -3.31 13.42
C ARG A 119 -0.42 -2.78 12.61
N ALA A 120 -0.07 -1.51 12.77
CA ALA A 120 1.13 -0.91 12.21
C ALA A 120 2.40 -1.15 13.05
N ALA A 121 2.37 -2.10 14.00
CA ALA A 121 3.46 -2.39 14.94
C ALA A 121 3.96 -1.15 15.70
N LEU A 122 3.05 -0.23 16.07
CA LEU A 122 3.36 1.02 16.76
C LEU A 122 2.44 1.21 17.99
N PRO A 123 2.64 0.48 19.09
CA PRO A 123 1.79 0.54 20.27
C PRO A 123 2.09 1.74 21.17
N ILE A 124 1.91 2.96 20.64
CA ILE A 124 2.11 4.22 21.36
C ILE A 124 0.77 4.95 21.58
N SER A 125 0.80 6.02 22.39
CA SER A 125 -0.39 6.85 22.64
C SER A 125 -0.84 7.59 21.41
N ILE A 126 -2.15 7.66 21.16
CA ILE A 126 -2.75 8.50 20.11
C ILE A 126 -2.55 10.00 20.37
N GLU A 127 -2.26 10.39 21.64
CA GLU A 127 -1.97 11.76 22.03
C GLU A 127 -0.48 12.14 21.83
N THR A 128 0.35 11.25 21.29
CA THR A 128 1.76 11.54 20.98
C THR A 128 1.85 12.59 19.87
N ASP A 129 2.65 13.63 20.09
CA ASP A 129 2.95 14.65 19.09
C ASP A 129 3.80 14.06 17.97
N CYS A 130 3.35 14.21 16.72
CA CYS A 130 4.02 13.68 15.54
C CYS A 130 5.42 14.23 15.31
N ARG A 131 5.76 15.40 15.88
CA ARG A 131 7.12 15.99 15.82
C ARG A 131 8.13 15.20 16.64
N SER A 132 7.69 14.51 17.68
CA SER A 132 8.55 13.70 18.55
C SER A 132 8.85 12.31 17.99
N LEU A 133 8.15 11.89 16.93
CA LEU A 133 8.30 10.57 16.33
C LEU A 133 9.62 10.46 15.56
N SER A 134 10.33 9.35 15.73
CA SER A 134 11.41 8.92 14.84
C SER A 134 10.91 8.68 13.42
N GLY A 135 11.82 8.56 12.44
CA GLY A 135 11.44 8.30 11.05
C GLY A 135 10.59 7.02 10.88
N GLY A 136 11.00 5.94 11.54
CA GLY A 136 10.26 4.68 11.50
C GLY A 136 8.91 4.72 12.23
N GLU A 137 8.82 5.45 13.35
CA GLU A 137 7.54 5.66 14.02
C GLU A 137 6.58 6.52 13.20
N ARG A 138 7.07 7.57 12.53
CA ARG A 138 6.29 8.38 11.59
C ARG A 138 5.74 7.54 10.45
N GLN A 139 6.55 6.66 9.88
CA GLN A 139 6.16 5.75 8.81
C GLN A 139 5.04 4.80 9.26
N ARG A 140 5.18 4.20 10.46
CA ARG A 140 4.16 3.31 11.02
C ARG A 140 2.90 4.06 11.45
N ALA A 141 3.00 5.27 12.02
CA ALA A 141 1.84 6.10 12.33
C ALA A 141 1.06 6.47 11.07
N TYR A 142 1.77 6.80 9.99
CA TYR A 142 1.17 7.07 8.69
C TYR A 142 0.49 5.82 8.11
N LEU A 143 1.14 4.66 8.19
CA LEU A 143 0.54 3.39 7.76
C LEU A 143 -0.74 3.07 8.56
N ALA A 144 -0.76 3.32 9.87
CA ALA A 144 -1.94 3.11 10.71
C ALA A 144 -3.16 3.90 10.24
N LEU A 145 -2.96 5.15 9.78
CA LEU A 145 -4.02 5.95 9.16
C LEU A 145 -4.64 5.24 7.96
N PHE A 146 -3.81 4.67 7.08
CA PHE A 146 -4.29 3.98 5.88
C PHE A 146 -4.94 2.63 6.19
N LEU A 147 -4.44 1.92 7.19
CA LEU A 147 -5.08 0.68 7.67
C LEU A 147 -6.49 0.94 8.21
N SER A 148 -6.70 2.09 8.86
CA SER A 148 -8.01 2.45 9.44
C SER A 148 -9.11 2.70 8.40
N PHE A 149 -8.77 3.06 7.16
CA PHE A 149 -9.73 3.22 6.06
C PHE A 149 -10.30 1.89 5.56
N SER A 150 -9.75 0.77 5.98
CA SER A 150 -10.21 -0.58 5.61
C SER A 150 -10.37 -0.79 4.10
N PRO A 151 -9.35 -0.49 3.28
CA PRO A 151 -9.41 -0.73 1.83
C PRO A 151 -9.44 -2.22 1.51
N ASP A 152 -9.95 -2.58 0.33
CA ASP A 152 -9.92 -3.96 -0.19
C ASP A 152 -8.50 -4.37 -0.61
N VAL A 153 -7.75 -3.41 -1.17
CA VAL A 153 -6.34 -3.57 -1.60
C VAL A 153 -5.50 -2.44 -1.03
N LEU A 154 -4.40 -2.79 -0.37
CA LEU A 154 -3.42 -1.84 0.13
C LEU A 154 -2.10 -2.01 -0.64
N LEU A 155 -1.69 -0.94 -1.31
CA LEU A 155 -0.44 -0.87 -2.07
C LEU A 155 0.60 -0.15 -1.23
N LEU A 156 1.63 -0.86 -0.78
CA LEU A 156 2.66 -0.37 0.13
C LEU A 156 3.96 -0.11 -0.63
N ASP A 157 4.41 1.13 -0.62
CA ASP A 157 5.64 1.56 -1.29
C ASP A 157 6.77 1.63 -0.27
N GLU A 158 7.59 0.58 -0.16
CA GLU A 158 8.71 0.43 0.77
C GLU A 158 8.35 0.71 2.25
N PRO A 159 7.37 0.00 2.83
CA PRO A 159 6.84 0.31 4.16
C PRO A 159 7.84 0.07 5.30
N THR A 160 8.98 -0.56 5.01
CA THR A 160 10.03 -0.92 5.99
C THR A 160 11.35 -0.20 5.79
N ALA A 161 11.44 0.76 4.85
CA ALA A 161 12.71 1.41 4.48
C ALA A 161 13.43 2.14 5.64
N SER A 162 12.68 2.60 6.65
CA SER A 162 13.22 3.30 7.82
C SER A 162 13.20 2.47 9.11
N LEU A 163 13.03 1.15 9.01
CA LEU A 163 12.89 0.25 10.14
C LEU A 163 14.12 -0.66 10.27
N ASP A 164 14.46 -1.02 11.50
CA ASP A 164 15.34 -2.15 11.77
C ASP A 164 14.66 -3.49 11.39
N GLU A 165 15.45 -4.55 11.26
CA GLU A 165 14.99 -5.85 10.79
C GLU A 165 13.89 -6.45 11.67
N ASP A 166 14.02 -6.36 13.00
CA ASP A 166 13.06 -6.93 13.94
C ASP A 166 11.72 -6.19 13.89
N THR A 167 11.76 -4.88 13.81
CA THR A 167 10.57 -4.03 13.64
C THR A 167 9.89 -4.28 12.29
N ALA A 168 10.67 -4.42 11.21
CA ALA A 168 10.16 -4.73 9.88
C ALA A 168 9.48 -6.10 9.84
N ARG A 169 10.08 -7.12 10.47
CA ARG A 169 9.49 -8.47 10.60
C ARG A 169 8.19 -8.43 11.40
N THR A 170 8.17 -7.71 12.52
CA THR A 170 6.95 -7.53 13.34
C THR A 170 5.83 -6.87 12.55
N LEU A 171 6.14 -5.84 11.77
CA LEU A 171 5.18 -5.16 10.91
C LEU A 171 4.59 -6.10 9.85
N PHE A 172 5.44 -6.82 9.10
CA PHE A 172 4.95 -7.72 8.06
C PHE A 172 4.15 -8.90 8.63
N HIS A 173 4.54 -9.41 9.81
CA HIS A 173 3.74 -10.42 10.51
C HIS A 173 2.34 -9.88 10.83
N SER A 174 2.24 -8.71 11.43
CA SER A 174 0.96 -8.08 11.76
C SER A 174 0.10 -7.82 10.52
N LEU A 175 0.69 -7.31 9.43
CA LEU A 175 0.00 -7.07 8.16
C LEU A 175 -0.49 -8.37 7.51
N LYS A 176 0.30 -9.44 7.57
CA LYS A 176 -0.08 -10.75 7.04
C LYS A 176 -1.23 -11.37 7.83
N GLU A 177 -1.18 -11.30 9.15
CA GLU A 177 -2.28 -11.75 10.02
C GLU A 177 -3.58 -10.97 9.73
N GLU A 178 -3.49 -9.65 9.62
CA GLU A 178 -4.64 -8.81 9.28
C GLU A 178 -5.22 -9.16 7.90
N SER A 179 -4.36 -9.37 6.90
CA SER A 179 -4.77 -9.81 5.56
C SER A 179 -5.60 -11.09 5.63
N HIS A 180 -5.12 -12.08 6.36
CA HIS A 180 -5.84 -13.36 6.54
C HIS A 180 -7.16 -13.20 7.29
N GLN A 181 -7.20 -12.37 8.33
CA GLN A 181 -8.40 -12.16 9.15
C GLN A 181 -9.49 -11.36 8.44
N THR A 182 -9.10 -10.38 7.62
CA THR A 182 -10.03 -9.43 6.97
C THR A 182 -10.30 -9.75 5.50
N GLY A 183 -9.47 -10.59 4.87
CA GLY A 183 -9.48 -10.82 3.43
C GLY A 183 -8.87 -9.65 2.63
N ARG A 184 -8.19 -8.70 3.30
CA ARG A 184 -7.49 -7.59 2.65
C ARG A 184 -6.34 -8.11 1.81
N THR A 185 -6.19 -7.54 0.62
CA THR A 185 -5.09 -7.86 -0.29
C THR A 185 -3.96 -6.85 -0.12
N LEU A 186 -2.72 -7.31 -0.08
CA LEU A 186 -1.53 -6.49 0.08
C LEU A 186 -0.61 -6.64 -1.13
N LEU A 187 -0.16 -5.53 -1.69
CA LEU A 187 0.94 -5.49 -2.65
C LEU A 187 2.05 -4.60 -2.08
N CYS A 188 3.19 -5.19 -1.78
CA CYS A 188 4.30 -4.53 -1.11
C CYS A 188 5.50 -4.40 -2.04
N VAL A 189 6.02 -3.20 -2.26
CA VAL A 189 7.38 -3.01 -2.78
C VAL A 189 8.34 -3.19 -1.62
N CYS A 190 9.29 -4.13 -1.76
CA CYS A 190 10.31 -4.38 -0.76
C CYS A 190 11.64 -4.71 -1.44
N HIS A 191 12.75 -4.24 -0.85
CA HIS A 191 14.09 -4.55 -1.32
C HIS A 191 14.77 -5.67 -0.53
N ASP A 192 14.24 -5.98 0.66
CA ASP A 192 14.75 -7.05 1.51
C ASP A 192 14.26 -8.41 1.01
N THR A 193 15.20 -9.22 0.52
CA THR A 193 14.91 -10.56 -0.02
C THR A 193 14.55 -11.56 1.07
N HIS A 194 15.08 -11.41 2.30
CA HIS A 194 14.77 -12.30 3.42
C HIS A 194 13.32 -12.10 3.87
N LEU A 195 12.90 -10.86 4.10
CA LEU A 195 11.53 -10.53 4.46
C LEU A 195 10.55 -10.92 3.34
N THR A 196 10.93 -10.68 2.08
CA THR A 196 10.11 -11.10 0.94
C THR A 196 9.91 -12.61 0.94
N HIS A 197 10.97 -13.41 1.13
CA HIS A 197 10.87 -14.87 1.14
C HIS A 197 10.03 -15.39 2.32
N GLU A 198 10.12 -14.74 3.49
CA GLU A 198 9.43 -15.14 4.71
C GLU A 198 7.91 -14.87 4.63
N PHE A 199 7.51 -13.74 4.03
CA PHE A 199 6.12 -13.25 4.12
C PHE A 199 5.31 -13.38 2.83
N ALA A 200 5.94 -13.54 1.65
CA ALA A 200 5.23 -13.55 0.39
C ALA A 200 4.34 -14.79 0.20
N ASP A 201 3.10 -14.57 -0.20
CA ASP A 201 2.26 -15.61 -0.80
C ASP A 201 2.54 -15.71 -2.32
N ALA A 202 2.95 -14.59 -2.93
CA ALA A 202 3.39 -14.50 -4.31
C ALA A 202 4.44 -13.39 -4.49
N THR A 203 5.28 -13.53 -5.51
CA THR A 203 6.29 -12.54 -5.85
C THR A 203 6.20 -12.21 -7.33
N ILE A 204 6.23 -10.91 -7.65
CA ILE A 204 6.23 -10.37 -9.00
C ILE A 204 7.56 -9.68 -9.24
N PHE A 205 8.28 -10.07 -10.27
CA PHE A 205 9.57 -9.49 -10.64
C PHE A 205 9.38 -8.50 -11.80
N LEU A 206 9.65 -7.21 -11.54
CA LEU A 206 9.78 -6.22 -12.60
C LEU A 206 11.20 -6.25 -13.17
N ALA A 207 11.35 -6.95 -14.30
CA ALA A 207 12.52 -6.83 -15.15
C ALA A 207 12.27 -5.61 -16.05
N GLY A 208 13.01 -4.52 -15.87
CA GLY A 208 12.78 -3.31 -16.65
C GLY A 208 12.88 -3.55 -18.14
N GLY A 209 11.78 -3.31 -18.84
CA GLY A 209 11.74 -3.11 -20.27
C GLY A 209 11.83 -1.62 -20.55
N HIS A 210 13.01 -1.10 -20.90
CA HIS A 210 13.08 0.15 -21.63
C HIS A 210 12.86 -0.20 -23.10
N GLU A 211 11.84 0.37 -23.74
CA GLU A 211 11.82 0.40 -25.20
C GLU A 211 13.13 1.09 -25.66
N LYS A 212 13.88 0.39 -26.51
CA LYS A 212 15.09 0.92 -27.16
C LYS A 212 14.71 1.93 -28.22
#